data_9e98e65eeb5e96ab58a3b471cff3f00b
#
_entry.id   9e98e65eeb5e96ab58a3b471cff3f00b
#
_cell.length_a   1.000
_cell.length_b   1.000
_cell.length_c   1.000
_cell.angle_alpha   90.00
_cell.angle_beta   90.00
_cell.angle_gamma   90.00
#
_symmetry.space_group_name_H-M   'P 1'
#
loop_
_entity.id
_entity.type
_entity.pdbx_description
1 polymer ?
#
loop_
_entity_poly.entity_id
_entity_poly.type
_entity_poly.pdbx_seq_one_letter_code
_entity_poly.pdbx_strand_id
1 'polypeptide(L)'
;MSGFVIMVDFRLKGGAEARFRGMVDSNARASVRDEPGCRRFDVVEPEGEPGRILLYEIYDDETAFDAHRRAAHYLAFDAESAPLVEAKHVIRGALVCEG
;
A
#
# COMPACT_ATOMS: atom_id res chain seq x y z
N MET A 1 17.17 13.68 4.57
CA MET A 1 16.78 12.59 5.45
C MET A 1 16.23 11.44 4.63
N SER A 2 16.72 10.26 4.90
CA SER A 2 16.25 9.08 4.20
C SER A 2 14.85 8.69 4.66
N GLY A 3 14.19 7.90 3.85
CA GLY A 3 12.91 7.28 4.18
C GLY A 3 12.97 5.81 3.84
N PHE A 4 12.02 5.05 4.37
CA PHE A 4 11.87 3.64 4.07
C PHE A 4 10.73 3.51 3.07
N VAL A 5 11.02 2.96 1.90
CA VAL A 5 10.06 2.88 0.79
C VAL A 5 9.52 1.47 0.66
N ILE A 6 8.21 1.37 0.52
CA ILE A 6 7.52 0.12 0.19
C ILE A 6 6.77 0.36 -1.11
N MET A 7 7.00 -0.51 -2.08
CA MET A 7 6.20 -0.55 -3.30
C MET A 7 5.53 -1.91 -3.37
N VAL A 8 4.24 -1.91 -3.71
CA VAL A 8 3.47 -3.15 -3.79
C VAL A 8 2.83 -3.24 -5.16
N ASP A 9 2.96 -4.40 -5.78
CA ASP A 9 2.35 -4.70 -7.08
C ASP A 9 1.28 -5.78 -6.83
N PHE A 10 0.01 -5.40 -6.99
CA PHE A 10 -1.11 -6.32 -6.86
C PHE A 10 -1.62 -6.74 -8.22
N ARG A 11 -1.91 -8.03 -8.37
CA ARG A 11 -2.72 -8.56 -9.47
C ARG A 11 -4.03 -9.02 -8.85
N LEU A 12 -5.14 -8.51 -9.35
CA LEU A 12 -6.46 -8.77 -8.79
C LEU A 12 -7.20 -9.82 -9.61
N LYS A 13 -8.08 -10.56 -8.96
CA LYS A 13 -9.00 -11.48 -9.64
C LYS A 13 -9.95 -10.68 -10.51
N GLY A 14 -10.45 -11.27 -11.59
CA GLY A 14 -11.33 -10.59 -12.52
C GLY A 14 -12.57 -10.03 -11.83
N GLY A 15 -12.91 -8.77 -12.13
CA GLY A 15 -14.07 -8.09 -11.58
C GLY A 15 -13.90 -7.55 -10.16
N ALA A 16 -12.70 -7.68 -9.56
CA ALA A 16 -12.47 -7.28 -8.17
C ALA A 16 -12.01 -5.84 -8.00
N GLU A 17 -11.72 -5.14 -9.10
CA GLU A 17 -11.03 -3.84 -9.05
C GLU A 17 -11.76 -2.80 -8.21
N ALA A 18 -13.05 -2.61 -8.41
CA ALA A 18 -13.82 -1.58 -7.70
C ALA A 18 -13.86 -1.85 -6.20
N ARG A 19 -14.07 -3.11 -5.81
CA ARG A 19 -14.07 -3.49 -4.39
C ARG A 19 -12.71 -3.28 -3.75
N PHE A 20 -11.67 -3.74 -4.42
CA PHE A 20 -10.31 -3.60 -3.93
C PHE A 20 -9.95 -2.10 -3.77
N ARG A 21 -10.29 -1.26 -4.75
CA ARG A 21 -10.02 0.18 -4.68
C ARG A 21 -10.69 0.81 -3.48
N GLY A 22 -11.91 0.47 -3.16
CA GLY A 22 -12.57 0.98 -1.96
C GLY A 22 -11.81 0.65 -0.68
N MET A 23 -11.31 -0.59 -0.60
CA MET A 23 -10.54 -1.04 0.57
C MET A 23 -9.16 -0.40 0.65
N VAL A 24 -8.41 -0.40 -0.46
CA VAL A 24 -7.02 0.11 -0.44
C VAL A 24 -6.99 1.63 -0.29
N ASP A 25 -7.94 2.35 -0.89
CA ASP A 25 -8.01 3.80 -0.75
C ASP A 25 -8.29 4.18 0.72
N SER A 26 -9.18 3.46 1.38
CA SER A 26 -9.48 3.66 2.80
C SER A 26 -8.24 3.43 3.67
N ASN A 27 -7.52 2.33 3.41
CA ASN A 27 -6.29 2.02 4.12
C ASN A 27 -5.21 3.09 3.89
N ALA A 28 -5.06 3.54 2.66
CA ALA A 28 -4.08 4.57 2.32
C ALA A 28 -4.35 5.88 3.08
N ARG A 29 -5.60 6.32 3.09
CA ARG A 29 -5.99 7.56 3.79
C ARG A 29 -5.82 7.44 5.30
N ALA A 30 -6.21 6.30 5.87
CA ALA A 30 -6.05 6.06 7.31
C ALA A 30 -4.57 6.03 7.70
N SER A 31 -3.73 5.42 6.86
CA SER A 31 -2.29 5.32 7.14
C SER A 31 -1.65 6.70 7.23
N VAL A 32 -1.90 7.57 6.27
CA VAL A 32 -1.33 8.93 6.28
C VAL A 32 -1.93 9.79 7.39
N ARG A 33 -3.23 9.65 7.64
CA ARG A 33 -3.93 10.46 8.66
C ARG A 33 -3.55 10.07 10.08
N ASP A 34 -3.44 8.75 10.36
CA ASP A 34 -3.38 8.25 11.73
C ASP A 34 -2.00 7.75 12.16
N GLU A 35 -1.11 7.44 11.22
CA GLU A 35 0.22 6.92 11.55
C GLU A 35 1.26 8.03 11.46
N PRO A 36 1.88 8.42 12.59
CA PRO A 36 2.87 9.51 12.56
C PRO A 36 4.06 9.26 11.64
N GLY A 37 4.44 8.00 11.49
CA GLY A 37 5.59 7.62 10.67
C GLY A 37 5.27 7.32 9.21
N CYS A 38 4.02 7.39 8.79
CA CYS A 38 3.64 7.20 7.38
C CYS A 38 3.57 8.55 6.69
N ARG A 39 4.55 8.82 5.82
CA ARG A 39 4.66 10.10 5.13
C ARG A 39 3.89 10.14 3.82
N ARG A 40 3.75 8.99 3.17
CA ARG A 40 3.12 8.90 1.86
C ARG A 40 2.52 7.53 1.66
N PHE A 41 1.37 7.48 0.99
CA PHE A 41 0.75 6.23 0.61
C PHE A 41 -0.11 6.50 -0.63
N ASP A 42 0.44 6.25 -1.80
CA ASP A 42 -0.22 6.50 -3.08
C ASP A 42 -0.72 5.20 -3.68
N VAL A 43 -1.89 5.27 -4.30
CA VAL A 43 -2.51 4.16 -5.03
C VAL A 43 -2.50 4.52 -6.50
N VAL A 44 -1.91 3.66 -7.34
CA VAL A 44 -1.72 3.93 -8.76
C VAL A 44 -2.33 2.80 -9.58
N GLU A 45 -3.10 3.19 -10.61
CA GLU A 45 -3.60 2.26 -11.62
C GLU A 45 -2.72 2.39 -12.87
N PRO A 46 -1.92 1.38 -13.21
CA PRO A 46 -1.10 1.44 -14.42
C PRO A 46 -1.98 1.53 -15.67
N GLU A 47 -1.56 2.36 -16.60
CA GLU A 47 -2.31 2.55 -17.84
C GLU A 47 -2.31 1.26 -18.66
N GLY A 48 -3.50 0.88 -19.17
CA GLY A 48 -3.64 -0.28 -20.05
C GLY A 48 -3.51 -1.63 -19.37
N GLU A 49 -3.53 -1.69 -18.04
CA GLU A 49 -3.38 -2.95 -17.30
C GLU A 49 -4.50 -3.11 -16.28
N PRO A 50 -5.73 -3.44 -16.73
CA PRO A 50 -6.84 -3.67 -15.80
C PRO A 50 -6.51 -4.80 -14.83
N GLY A 51 -6.94 -4.66 -13.58
CA GLY A 51 -6.66 -5.65 -12.55
C GLY A 51 -5.29 -5.54 -11.92
N ARG A 52 -4.51 -4.51 -12.26
CA ARG A 52 -3.22 -4.25 -11.63
C ARG A 52 -3.29 -2.97 -10.82
N ILE A 53 -2.83 -3.02 -9.57
CA ILE A 53 -2.76 -1.85 -8.69
C ILE A 53 -1.36 -1.77 -8.11
N LEU A 54 -0.77 -0.58 -8.14
CA LEU A 54 0.53 -0.33 -7.54
C LEU A 54 0.37 0.59 -6.33
N LEU A 55 1.12 0.30 -5.27
CA LEU A 55 1.20 1.18 -4.11
C LEU A 55 2.61 1.75 -4.01
N TYR A 56 2.70 3.04 -3.65
CA TYR A 56 3.97 3.71 -3.38
C TYR A 56 3.86 4.34 -2.00
N GLU A 57 4.65 3.81 -1.04
CA GLU A 57 4.55 4.17 0.36
C GLU A 57 5.90 4.62 0.89
N ILE A 58 5.90 5.68 1.70
CA ILE A 58 7.12 6.16 2.36
C ILE A 58 6.87 6.25 3.86
N TYR A 59 7.72 5.58 4.63
CA TYR A 59 7.73 5.63 6.10
C TYR A 59 9.00 6.29 6.58
N ASP A 60 9.01 6.80 7.82
CA ASP A 60 10.20 7.41 8.40
C ASP A 60 11.35 6.42 8.47
N ASP A 61 11.05 5.18 8.83
CA ASP A 61 12.03 4.09 8.97
C ASP A 61 11.30 2.74 8.96
N GLU A 62 12.07 1.68 9.10
CA GLU A 62 11.51 0.33 9.14
C GLU A 62 10.61 0.11 10.35
N THR A 63 10.93 0.73 11.49
CA THR A 63 10.10 0.64 12.70
C THR A 63 8.70 1.21 12.45
N ALA A 64 8.61 2.32 11.72
CA ALA A 64 7.32 2.93 11.35
C ALA A 64 6.52 2.01 10.42
N PHE A 65 7.19 1.32 9.50
CA PHE A 65 6.52 0.33 8.65
C PHE A 65 6.04 -0.87 9.47
N ASP A 66 6.83 -1.33 10.43
CA ASP A 66 6.40 -2.42 11.31
C ASP A 66 5.17 -2.01 12.13
N ALA A 67 5.12 -0.76 12.58
CA ALA A 67 3.94 -0.23 13.27
C ALA A 67 2.71 -0.21 12.35
N HIS A 68 2.89 0.18 11.07
CA HIS A 68 1.83 0.14 10.05
C HIS A 68 1.23 -1.27 9.94
N ARG A 69 2.07 -2.28 9.91
CA ARG A 69 1.62 -3.67 9.74
C ARG A 69 0.87 -4.21 10.96
N ARG A 70 0.93 -3.53 12.10
CA ARG A 70 0.18 -3.87 13.31
C ARG A 70 -1.06 -2.99 13.49
N ALA A 71 -1.23 -1.96 12.66
CA ALA A 71 -2.35 -1.04 12.77
C ALA A 71 -3.67 -1.74 12.38
N ALA A 72 -4.75 -1.39 13.08
CA ALA A 72 -6.05 -2.02 12.86
C ALA A 72 -6.52 -1.86 11.42
N HIS A 73 -6.32 -0.68 10.81
CA HIS A 73 -6.75 -0.45 9.43
C HIS A 73 -5.98 -1.31 8.43
N TYR A 74 -4.67 -1.55 8.66
CA TYR A 74 -3.90 -2.45 7.80
C TYR A 74 -4.37 -3.89 7.94
N LEU A 75 -4.55 -4.36 9.18
CA LEU A 75 -4.96 -5.74 9.44
C LEU A 75 -6.33 -6.03 8.83
N ALA A 76 -7.26 -5.09 8.93
CA ALA A 76 -8.58 -5.21 8.31
C ALA A 76 -8.47 -5.26 6.78
N PHE A 77 -7.69 -4.35 6.18
CA PHE A 77 -7.46 -4.32 4.74
C PHE A 77 -6.84 -5.64 4.26
N ASP A 78 -5.79 -6.10 4.94
CA ASP A 78 -5.08 -7.31 4.54
C ASP A 78 -6.01 -8.53 4.55
N ALA A 79 -6.80 -8.69 5.60
CA ALA A 79 -7.73 -9.81 5.73
C ALA A 79 -8.87 -9.73 4.71
N GLU A 80 -9.49 -8.55 4.56
CA GLU A 80 -10.68 -8.38 3.72
C GLU A 80 -10.33 -8.40 2.23
N SER A 81 -9.15 -7.91 1.85
CA SER A 81 -8.74 -7.87 0.45
C SER A 81 -8.13 -9.18 -0.05
N ALA A 82 -7.66 -10.04 0.85
CA ALA A 82 -6.97 -11.28 0.46
C ALA A 82 -7.75 -12.12 -0.56
N PRO A 83 -9.08 -12.32 -0.43
CA PRO A 83 -9.83 -13.10 -1.42
C PRO A 83 -9.87 -12.48 -2.82
N LEU A 84 -9.57 -11.18 -2.94
CA LEU A 84 -9.61 -10.45 -4.21
C LEU A 84 -8.26 -10.46 -4.93
N VAL A 85 -7.19 -10.90 -4.24
CA VAL A 85 -5.81 -10.80 -4.74
C VAL A 85 -5.39 -12.12 -5.34
N GLU A 86 -4.93 -12.07 -6.60
CA GLU A 86 -4.38 -13.25 -7.28
C GLU A 86 -2.88 -13.37 -7.04
N ALA A 87 -2.17 -12.22 -7.04
CA ALA A 87 -0.73 -12.19 -6.77
C ALA A 87 -0.35 -10.85 -6.12
N LYS A 88 0.67 -10.89 -5.28
CA LYS A 88 1.19 -9.71 -4.58
C LYS A 88 2.70 -9.77 -4.53
N HIS A 89 3.36 -8.69 -4.95
CA HIS A 89 4.80 -8.57 -4.88
C HIS A 89 5.16 -7.30 -4.11
N VAL A 90 6.02 -7.42 -3.10
CA VAL A 90 6.45 -6.30 -2.26
C VAL A 90 7.91 -6.01 -2.51
N ILE A 91 8.23 -4.73 -2.78
CA ILE A 91 9.60 -4.26 -2.93
C ILE A 91 9.90 -3.33 -1.76
N ARG A 92 11.02 -3.57 -1.10
CA ARG A 92 11.49 -2.75 0.03
C ARG A 92 12.73 -1.97 -0.42
N GLY A 93 12.84 -0.71 -0.04
CA GLY A 93 13.97 0.08 -0.45
C GLY A 93 14.19 1.31 0.42
N ALA A 94 15.28 2.02 0.14
CA ALA A 94 15.58 3.27 0.80
C ALA A 94 15.30 4.42 -0.17
N LEU A 95 14.75 5.51 0.36
CA LEU A 95 14.61 6.75 -0.39
C LEU A 95 15.98 7.42 -0.40
N VAL A 96 16.65 7.41 -1.55
CA VAL A 96 18.02 7.89 -1.65
C VAL A 96 18.14 9.31 -2.24
N CYS A 97 17.10 9.75 -2.93
CA CYS A 97 17.04 11.11 -3.47
C CYS A 97 15.58 11.52 -3.61
N GLU A 98 15.25 12.67 -3.06
CA GLU A 98 13.91 13.24 -3.15
C GLU A 98 13.99 14.49 -4.01
N GLY A 99 13.29 14.47 -5.14
CA GLY A 99 13.29 15.57 -6.09
C GLY A 99 12.43 16.76 -5.70
#